data_aff1e2489baf216df601b5e2654adb39
#
_entry.id   aff1e2489baf216df601b5e2654adb39
#
_cell.length_a   1.000
_cell.length_b   1.000
_cell.length_c   1.000
_cell.angle_alpha   90.00
_cell.angle_beta   90.00
_cell.angle_gamma   90.00
#
_symmetry.space_group_name_H-M   'P 1'
#
loop_
_entity.id
_entity.type
_entity.pdbx_description
1 polymer ?
#
loop_
_entity_poly.entity_id
_entity_poly.type
_entity_poly.pdbx_seq_one_letter_code
_entity_poly.pdbx_strand_id
1 'polypeptide(L)'
;MRTNIHCAVLSAVSVAITLIFLPAQAQQAKPAPAVSAANAAKYDALTREAVKSSFRDQGIVKTSVLDTDETNRACSAADVSGKPIPTKTANALQTINLKSIKWPSDGNYVGDWKEGEKLAQSGRGLTYTDTAETPNGGNCYNCHQMDKKEISFGTIGPSLYNYGKLRGVSDVNSPDSKAIIQYTWGKIWNAKAYNVCSHMPRAGHMGIMTEAQVRHLVALLVDPQSAVNQ
;
A
#
# COMPACT_ATOMS: atom_id res chain seq x y z
N MET A 1 46.19 -63.36 -44.72
CA MET A 1 45.00 -63.39 -43.84
C MET A 1 44.46 -61.93 -43.66
N ARG A 2 43.35 -61.60 -44.30
CA ARG A 2 42.74 -60.28 -44.25
C ARG A 2 41.51 -60.41 -43.38
N THR A 3 41.48 -59.70 -42.24
CA THR A 3 40.35 -59.63 -41.33
C THR A 3 39.55 -58.38 -41.66
N ASN A 4 38.34 -58.54 -42.10
CA ASN A 4 37.37 -57.45 -42.36
C ASN A 4 36.71 -57.06 -41.05
N ILE A 5 36.86 -55.79 -40.67
CA ILE A 5 36.15 -55.17 -39.55
C ILE A 5 34.89 -54.47 -40.11
N HIS A 6 33.70 -54.94 -39.74
CA HIS A 6 32.42 -54.32 -40.08
C HIS A 6 32.16 -53.24 -39.11
N CYS A 7 32.10 -52.00 -39.59
CA CYS A 7 31.64 -50.83 -38.82
C CYS A 7 30.12 -50.81 -38.84
N ALA A 8 29.48 -50.99 -37.66
CA ALA A 8 28.04 -50.84 -37.50
C ALA A 8 27.74 -49.35 -37.27
N VAL A 9 26.98 -48.79 -38.19
CA VAL A 9 26.46 -47.38 -38.06
C VAL A 9 25.22 -47.38 -37.16
N LEU A 10 25.36 -46.84 -35.96
CA LEU A 10 24.22 -46.56 -35.07
C LEU A 10 23.57 -45.23 -35.49
N SER A 11 22.38 -45.35 -36.07
CA SER A 11 21.51 -44.15 -36.36
C SER A 11 20.87 -43.68 -35.08
N ALA A 12 21.30 -42.54 -34.57
CA ALA A 12 20.64 -41.83 -33.47
C ALA A 12 19.38 -41.12 -33.99
N VAL A 13 18.21 -41.61 -33.58
CA VAL A 13 16.93 -40.92 -33.81
C VAL A 13 16.78 -39.81 -32.77
N SER A 14 16.96 -38.54 -33.19
CA SER A 14 16.70 -37.37 -32.37
C SER A 14 15.20 -37.09 -32.35
N VAL A 15 14.51 -37.36 -31.22
CA VAL A 15 13.15 -36.96 -30.98
C VAL A 15 13.18 -35.48 -30.53
N ALA A 16 12.80 -34.58 -31.41
CA ALA A 16 12.59 -33.18 -31.07
C ALA A 16 11.27 -33.01 -30.30
N ILE A 17 11.36 -32.84 -28.98
CA ILE A 17 10.18 -32.45 -28.16
C ILE A 17 9.93 -30.97 -28.34
N THR A 18 8.94 -30.63 -29.16
CA THR A 18 8.46 -29.26 -29.32
C THR A 18 7.58 -28.93 -28.10
N LEU A 19 8.13 -28.20 -27.12
CA LEU A 19 7.36 -27.61 -26.01
C LEU A 19 6.48 -26.51 -26.58
N ILE A 20 5.18 -26.80 -26.71
CA ILE A 20 4.16 -25.80 -27.05
C ILE A 20 3.89 -24.99 -25.77
N PHE A 21 4.48 -23.81 -25.66
CA PHE A 21 4.09 -22.83 -24.67
C PHE A 21 2.72 -22.27 -25.03
N LEU A 22 1.67 -22.80 -24.44
CA LEU A 22 0.36 -22.14 -24.44
C LEU A 22 0.46 -20.93 -23.52
N PRO A 23 0.16 -19.70 -24.00
CA PRO A 23 0.08 -18.55 -23.11
C PRO A 23 -1.03 -18.82 -22.08
N ALA A 24 -0.70 -18.75 -20.81
CA ALA A 24 -1.68 -18.77 -19.74
C ALA A 24 -2.55 -17.51 -19.91
N GLN A 25 -3.72 -17.67 -20.50
CA GLN A 25 -4.72 -16.62 -20.52
C GLN A 25 -5.22 -16.46 -19.08
N ALA A 26 -4.81 -15.36 -18.43
CA ALA A 26 -5.44 -14.95 -17.19
C ALA A 26 -6.94 -14.80 -17.48
N GLN A 27 -7.75 -15.71 -16.94
CA GLN A 27 -9.19 -15.60 -17.01
C GLN A 27 -9.57 -14.30 -16.26
N GLN A 28 -9.94 -13.27 -17.02
CA GLN A 28 -10.56 -12.09 -16.44
C GLN A 28 -11.84 -12.56 -15.75
N ALA A 29 -11.89 -12.46 -14.44
CA ALA A 29 -13.08 -12.76 -13.67
C ALA A 29 -14.25 -11.95 -14.26
N LYS A 30 -15.32 -12.66 -14.65
CA LYS A 30 -16.52 -12.03 -15.16
C LYS A 30 -17.01 -11.04 -14.08
N PRO A 31 -17.30 -9.77 -14.41
CA PRO A 31 -17.81 -8.82 -13.44
C PRO A 31 -19.01 -9.43 -12.71
N ALA A 32 -19.03 -9.35 -11.39
CA ALA A 32 -20.18 -9.77 -10.61
C ALA A 32 -21.42 -9.00 -11.10
N PRO A 33 -22.60 -9.64 -11.16
CA PRO A 33 -23.82 -8.96 -11.59
C PRO A 33 -24.08 -7.76 -10.67
N ALA A 34 -24.42 -6.62 -11.27
CA ALA A 34 -24.69 -5.38 -10.55
C ALA A 34 -25.81 -5.61 -9.52
N VAL A 35 -25.53 -5.35 -8.25
CA VAL A 35 -26.52 -5.44 -7.17
C VAL A 35 -27.55 -4.32 -7.37
N SER A 36 -28.85 -4.65 -7.39
CA SER A 36 -29.89 -3.63 -7.47
C SER A 36 -29.83 -2.67 -6.28
N ALA A 37 -30.24 -1.42 -6.45
CA ALA A 37 -30.23 -0.41 -5.38
C ALA A 37 -31.03 -0.89 -4.14
N ALA A 38 -32.14 -1.59 -4.33
CA ALA A 38 -32.94 -2.17 -3.23
C ALA A 38 -32.16 -3.26 -2.47
N ASN A 39 -31.44 -4.13 -3.19
CA ASN A 39 -30.61 -5.14 -2.57
C ASN A 39 -29.39 -4.51 -1.87
N ALA A 40 -28.78 -3.47 -2.44
CA ALA A 40 -27.68 -2.75 -1.80
C ALA A 40 -28.12 -2.15 -0.46
N ALA A 41 -29.27 -1.47 -0.40
CA ALA A 41 -29.81 -0.92 0.84
C ALA A 41 -30.14 -2.00 1.88
N LYS A 42 -30.68 -3.14 1.44
CA LYS A 42 -30.95 -4.29 2.31
C LYS A 42 -29.67 -4.85 2.92
N TYR A 43 -28.64 -5.09 2.09
CA TYR A 43 -27.37 -5.63 2.57
C TYR A 43 -26.63 -4.64 3.45
N ASP A 44 -26.71 -3.35 3.18
CA ASP A 44 -26.15 -2.30 4.01
C ASP A 44 -26.81 -2.28 5.41
N ALA A 45 -28.13 -2.43 5.49
CA ALA A 45 -28.85 -2.54 6.76
C ALA A 45 -28.45 -3.80 7.53
N LEU A 46 -28.39 -4.96 6.85
CA LEU A 46 -27.96 -6.23 7.47
C LEU A 46 -26.50 -6.15 7.96
N THR A 47 -25.62 -5.52 7.20
CA THR A 47 -24.21 -5.32 7.60
C THR A 47 -24.13 -4.46 8.86
N ARG A 48 -24.84 -3.34 8.91
CA ARG A 48 -24.89 -2.51 10.13
C ARG A 48 -25.40 -3.26 11.35
N GLU A 49 -26.44 -4.06 11.19
CA GLU A 49 -26.97 -4.87 12.28
C GLU A 49 -25.98 -5.95 12.72
N ALA A 50 -25.34 -6.64 11.78
CA ALA A 50 -24.31 -7.64 12.07
C ALA A 50 -23.10 -7.01 12.80
N VAL A 51 -22.63 -5.84 12.36
CA VAL A 51 -21.56 -5.11 13.03
C VAL A 51 -21.97 -4.73 14.45
N LYS A 52 -23.17 -4.14 14.63
CA LYS A 52 -23.67 -3.71 15.94
C LYS A 52 -23.85 -4.86 16.93
N SER A 53 -24.31 -6.02 16.45
CA SER A 53 -24.56 -7.19 17.30
C SER A 53 -23.31 -8.02 17.60
N SER A 54 -22.30 -8.01 16.70
CA SER A 54 -21.14 -8.90 16.79
C SER A 54 -19.89 -8.22 17.32
N PHE A 55 -19.74 -6.90 17.13
CA PHE A 55 -18.57 -6.15 17.56
C PHE A 55 -18.87 -5.30 18.78
N ARG A 56 -17.86 -5.12 19.64
CA ARG A 56 -17.92 -4.29 20.83
C ARG A 56 -16.56 -3.64 21.07
N ASP A 57 -16.57 -2.52 21.77
CA ASP A 57 -15.35 -1.89 22.26
C ASP A 57 -14.59 -2.85 23.16
N GLN A 58 -13.28 -2.96 22.94
CA GLN A 58 -12.40 -3.78 23.77
C GLN A 58 -11.03 -3.13 23.88
N GLY A 59 -10.61 -2.82 25.12
CA GLY A 59 -9.37 -2.08 25.35
C GLY A 59 -9.37 -0.74 24.62
N ILE A 60 -8.27 -0.47 23.90
CA ILE A 60 -8.13 0.73 23.08
C ILE A 60 -8.89 0.66 21.75
N VAL A 61 -9.30 -0.54 21.33
CA VAL A 61 -10.01 -0.74 20.07
C VAL A 61 -11.48 -0.34 20.23
N LYS A 62 -11.93 0.60 19.40
CA LYS A 62 -13.30 1.11 19.40
C LYS A 62 -14.03 0.66 18.14
N THR A 63 -15.30 0.33 18.28
CA THR A 63 -16.15 -0.05 17.13
C THR A 63 -16.27 1.06 16.09
N SER A 64 -16.02 2.31 16.46
CA SER A 64 -15.98 3.45 15.53
C SER A 64 -14.93 3.32 14.42
N VAL A 65 -13.91 2.45 14.57
CA VAL A 65 -12.95 2.16 13.47
C VAL A 65 -13.62 1.49 12.27
N LEU A 66 -14.80 0.89 12.48
CA LEU A 66 -15.60 0.27 11.42
C LEU A 66 -16.49 1.28 10.68
N ASP A 67 -16.58 2.53 11.17
CA ASP A 67 -17.36 3.57 10.53
C ASP A 67 -16.73 3.97 9.19
N THR A 68 -17.55 3.99 8.17
CA THR A 68 -17.14 4.31 6.81
C THR A 68 -17.36 5.78 6.51
N ASP A 69 -16.31 6.53 6.21
CA ASP A 69 -16.44 7.93 5.81
C ASP A 69 -16.98 8.09 4.38
N GLU A 70 -17.26 9.33 3.99
CA GLU A 70 -17.81 9.66 2.67
C GLU A 70 -16.90 9.20 1.53
N THR A 71 -15.57 9.36 1.67
CA THR A 71 -14.60 8.95 0.66
C THR A 71 -14.60 7.45 0.46
N ASN A 72 -14.60 6.68 1.56
CA ASN A 72 -14.65 5.23 1.51
C ASN A 72 -15.98 4.74 0.90
N ARG A 73 -17.12 5.34 1.27
CA ARG A 73 -18.42 4.99 0.68
C ARG A 73 -18.45 5.23 -0.82
N ALA A 74 -17.92 6.38 -1.28
CA ALA A 74 -17.87 6.71 -2.71
C ALA A 74 -17.00 5.73 -3.49
N CYS A 75 -15.82 5.35 -2.94
CA CYS A 75 -14.93 4.37 -3.57
C CYS A 75 -15.56 2.98 -3.61
N SER A 76 -16.17 2.51 -2.52
CA SER A 76 -16.85 1.21 -2.49
C SER A 76 -18.04 1.16 -3.47
N ALA A 77 -18.80 2.24 -3.59
CA ALA A 77 -19.89 2.32 -4.56
C ALA A 77 -19.39 2.28 -6.01
N ALA A 78 -18.25 2.91 -6.28
CA ALA A 78 -17.60 2.85 -7.60
C ALA A 78 -17.14 1.43 -7.93
N ASP A 79 -16.49 0.74 -6.99
CA ASP A 79 -16.03 -0.64 -7.16
C ASP A 79 -17.20 -1.60 -7.42
N VAL A 80 -18.26 -1.52 -6.61
CA VAL A 80 -19.45 -2.39 -6.76
C VAL A 80 -20.18 -2.14 -8.08
N SER A 81 -20.29 -0.87 -8.50
CA SER A 81 -21.00 -0.52 -9.75
C SER A 81 -20.15 -0.71 -11.00
N GLY A 82 -18.83 -0.86 -10.87
CA GLY A 82 -17.89 -0.85 -11.99
C GLY A 82 -17.81 0.51 -12.70
N LYS A 83 -18.35 1.57 -12.10
CA LYS A 83 -18.35 2.93 -12.67
C LYS A 83 -17.40 3.83 -11.89
N PRO A 84 -16.51 4.58 -12.56
CA PRO A 84 -15.61 5.50 -11.88
C PRO A 84 -16.39 6.61 -11.16
N ILE A 85 -15.82 7.11 -10.06
CA ILE A 85 -16.35 8.30 -9.39
C ILE A 85 -16.33 9.48 -10.36
N PRO A 86 -17.44 10.25 -10.51
CA PRO A 86 -17.44 11.45 -11.35
C PRO A 86 -16.32 12.42 -10.94
N THR A 87 -15.62 12.99 -11.91
CA THR A 87 -14.44 13.86 -11.69
C THR A 87 -14.71 14.99 -10.67
N LYS A 88 -15.87 15.65 -10.76
CA LYS A 88 -16.26 16.70 -9.81
C LYS A 88 -16.30 16.19 -8.38
N THR A 89 -16.89 15.01 -8.17
CA THR A 89 -16.97 14.37 -6.84
C THR A 89 -15.60 13.93 -6.37
N ALA A 90 -14.79 13.30 -7.23
CA ALA A 90 -13.42 12.89 -6.90
C ALA A 90 -12.57 14.09 -6.46
N ASN A 91 -12.63 15.22 -7.18
CA ASN A 91 -11.92 16.45 -6.83
C ASN A 91 -12.38 17.06 -5.49
N ALA A 92 -13.69 17.03 -5.21
CA ALA A 92 -14.22 17.50 -3.95
C ALA A 92 -13.73 16.64 -2.78
N LEU A 93 -13.80 15.31 -2.91
CA LEU A 93 -13.30 14.36 -1.91
C LEU A 93 -11.78 14.50 -1.70
N GLN A 94 -11.01 14.65 -2.77
CA GLN A 94 -9.58 14.92 -2.69
C GLN A 94 -9.27 16.20 -1.92
N THR A 95 -10.02 17.27 -2.17
CA THR A 95 -9.88 18.55 -1.47
C THR A 95 -10.16 18.41 0.02
N ILE A 96 -11.21 17.68 0.40
CA ILE A 96 -11.53 17.40 1.81
C ILE A 96 -10.38 16.64 2.48
N ASN A 97 -9.87 15.59 1.82
CA ASN A 97 -8.74 14.80 2.34
C ASN A 97 -7.45 15.62 2.43
N LEU A 98 -7.17 16.49 1.46
CA LEU A 98 -6.01 17.39 1.49
C LEU A 98 -6.07 18.37 2.68
N LYS A 99 -7.26 18.97 2.94
CA LYS A 99 -7.47 19.85 4.08
C LYS A 99 -7.33 19.15 5.43
N SER A 100 -7.50 17.83 5.48
CA SER A 100 -7.36 17.04 6.71
C SER A 100 -5.90 16.72 7.07
N ILE A 101 -4.94 17.02 6.19
CA ILE A 101 -3.52 16.82 6.48
C ILE A 101 -3.09 17.85 7.53
N LYS A 102 -2.54 17.36 8.64
CA LYS A 102 -1.85 18.21 9.62
C LYS A 102 -0.39 18.33 9.20
N TRP A 103 0.01 19.53 8.87
CA TRP A 103 1.39 19.84 8.51
C TRP A 103 2.19 20.19 9.77
N PRO A 104 3.47 19.85 9.87
CA PRO A 104 4.30 20.21 11.01
C PRO A 104 4.31 21.74 11.22
N SER A 105 3.93 22.20 12.41
CA SER A 105 3.88 23.62 12.73
C SER A 105 5.26 24.27 12.82
N ASP A 106 6.29 23.49 13.13
CA ASP A 106 7.70 23.91 13.19
C ASP A 106 8.42 23.84 11.83
N GLY A 107 7.71 23.41 10.79
CA GLY A 107 8.28 23.25 9.45
C GLY A 107 9.27 22.08 9.30
N ASN A 108 9.46 21.27 10.34
CA ASN A 108 10.35 20.12 10.31
C ASN A 108 9.58 18.86 9.91
N TYR A 109 9.88 18.31 8.74
CA TYR A 109 9.23 17.11 8.17
C TYR A 109 10.08 15.85 8.31
N VAL A 110 11.36 15.96 8.63
CA VAL A 110 12.33 14.88 8.56
C VAL A 110 12.78 14.51 9.96
N GLY A 111 12.74 13.22 10.28
CA GLY A 111 13.17 12.66 11.55
C GLY A 111 14.43 11.79 11.39
N ASP A 112 14.46 10.67 12.11
CA ASP A 112 15.52 9.66 12.04
C ASP A 112 15.08 8.49 11.14
N TRP A 113 15.80 8.26 10.06
CA TRP A 113 15.48 7.18 9.14
C TRP A 113 15.63 5.77 9.73
N LYS A 114 16.50 5.59 10.74
CA LYS A 114 16.68 4.29 11.44
C LYS A 114 15.44 3.95 12.26
N GLU A 115 14.85 4.94 12.92
CA GLU A 115 13.56 4.76 13.59
C GLU A 115 12.44 4.56 12.56
N GLY A 116 12.50 5.23 11.42
CA GLY A 116 11.61 5.02 10.30
C GLY A 116 11.63 3.58 9.78
N GLU A 117 12.82 2.99 9.66
CA GLU A 117 12.98 1.59 9.23
C GLU A 117 12.31 0.61 10.21
N LYS A 118 12.54 0.78 11.52
CA LYS A 118 11.88 -0.04 12.54
C LYS A 118 10.35 0.05 12.45
N LEU A 119 9.83 1.26 12.24
CA LEU A 119 8.40 1.49 12.09
C LEU A 119 7.85 0.86 10.81
N ALA A 120 8.57 0.96 9.69
CA ALA A 120 8.17 0.41 8.41
C ALA A 120 8.09 -1.13 8.42
N GLN A 121 8.98 -1.79 9.15
CA GLN A 121 9.00 -3.24 9.31
C GLN A 121 8.00 -3.75 10.33
N SER A 122 7.64 -2.96 11.34
CA SER A 122 6.76 -3.40 12.41
C SER A 122 5.30 -3.39 11.99
N GLY A 123 4.60 -4.51 12.17
CA GLY A 123 3.14 -4.63 12.05
C GLY A 123 2.41 -4.63 13.40
N ARG A 124 3.07 -4.22 14.50
CA ARG A 124 2.49 -4.25 15.85
C ARG A 124 1.58 -3.06 16.11
N GLY A 125 0.71 -3.21 17.08
CA GLY A 125 -0.13 -2.15 17.60
C GLY A 125 -1.59 -2.23 17.17
N LEU A 126 -2.42 -1.41 17.77
CA LEU A 126 -3.86 -1.30 17.53
C LEU A 126 -4.65 -2.60 17.79
N THR A 127 -4.15 -3.45 18.67
CA THR A 127 -4.90 -4.64 19.12
C THR A 127 -5.64 -4.35 20.44
N TYR A 128 -6.62 -5.17 20.77
CA TYR A 128 -7.39 -5.00 22.01
C TYR A 128 -6.57 -5.27 23.29
N THR A 129 -5.40 -5.87 23.16
CA THR A 129 -4.45 -6.12 24.26
C THR A 129 -3.43 -5.00 24.41
N ASP A 130 -3.35 -4.07 23.47
CA ASP A 130 -2.44 -2.95 23.54
C ASP A 130 -2.96 -1.85 24.48
N THR A 131 -2.05 -0.97 24.90
CA THR A 131 -2.36 0.26 25.64
C THR A 131 -2.15 1.48 24.75
N ALA A 132 -2.53 2.66 25.22
CA ALA A 132 -2.33 3.92 24.51
C ALA A 132 -0.83 4.22 24.26
N GLU A 133 0.05 3.68 25.10
CA GLU A 133 1.50 3.85 25.05
C GLU A 133 2.18 2.84 24.11
N THR A 134 1.46 1.78 23.71
CA THR A 134 2.01 0.77 22.79
C THR A 134 2.34 1.42 21.44
N PRO A 135 3.61 1.38 20.99
CA PRO A 135 3.98 1.99 19.72
C PRO A 135 3.39 1.19 18.55
N ASN A 136 2.68 1.87 17.67
CA ASN A 136 2.16 1.28 16.45
C ASN A 136 3.25 1.21 15.37
N GLY A 137 3.28 0.12 14.63
CA GLY A 137 4.08 -0.04 13.43
C GLY A 137 3.34 0.41 12.17
N GLY A 138 4.08 0.70 11.11
CA GLY A 138 3.54 1.12 9.82
C GLY A 138 3.27 -0.02 8.86
N ASN A 139 3.96 -1.16 9.07
CA ASN A 139 3.85 -2.37 8.25
C ASN A 139 4.00 -2.11 6.73
N CYS A 140 4.87 -1.18 6.36
CA CYS A 140 5.00 -0.69 4.99
C CYS A 140 5.45 -1.78 4.01
N TYR A 141 6.31 -2.69 4.48
CA TYR A 141 6.84 -3.81 3.69
C TYR A 141 5.77 -4.81 3.25
N ASN A 142 4.65 -4.91 3.94
CA ASN A 142 3.53 -5.75 3.49
C ASN A 142 2.91 -5.27 2.17
N CYS A 143 3.14 -4.01 1.79
CA CYS A 143 2.60 -3.44 0.56
C CYS A 143 3.68 -2.97 -0.42
N HIS A 144 4.87 -2.60 0.07
CA HIS A 144 5.93 -1.97 -0.72
C HIS A 144 7.27 -2.70 -0.60
N GLN A 145 7.95 -2.86 -1.71
CA GLN A 145 9.40 -3.08 -1.68
C GLN A 145 10.06 -1.75 -1.26
N MET A 146 10.96 -1.78 -0.31
CA MET A 146 11.65 -0.60 0.21
C MET A 146 13.17 -0.80 0.22
N ASP A 147 13.75 -1.48 1.21
CA ASP A 147 15.17 -1.85 1.20
C ASP A 147 15.39 -3.02 0.22
N LYS A 148 16.47 -2.95 -0.55
CA LYS A 148 16.89 -3.99 -1.48
C LYS A 148 17.30 -5.29 -0.78
N LYS A 149 17.71 -5.23 0.47
CA LYS A 149 18.10 -6.39 1.28
C LYS A 149 16.88 -7.16 1.80
N GLU A 150 15.72 -6.53 1.87
CA GLU A 150 14.48 -7.18 2.30
C GLU A 150 13.94 -8.05 1.18
N ILE A 151 13.91 -9.37 1.42
CA ILE A 151 13.49 -10.37 0.45
C ILE A 151 11.99 -10.68 0.51
N SER A 152 11.30 -10.23 1.57
CA SER A 152 9.87 -10.46 1.79
C SER A 152 9.12 -9.13 1.80
N PHE A 153 8.40 -8.84 0.74
CA PHE A 153 7.60 -7.62 0.62
C PHE A 153 6.36 -7.86 -0.25
N GLY A 154 5.34 -7.02 -0.02
CA GLY A 154 4.14 -7.03 -0.86
C GLY A 154 4.30 -6.16 -2.11
N THR A 155 3.43 -6.41 -3.09
CA THR A 155 3.41 -5.71 -4.38
C THR A 155 2.10 -4.94 -4.61
N ILE A 156 1.30 -4.74 -3.56
CA ILE A 156 0.05 -3.96 -3.60
C ILE A 156 0.35 -2.49 -3.91
N GLY A 157 1.41 -1.95 -3.28
CA GLY A 157 1.93 -0.63 -3.56
C GLY A 157 3.11 -0.67 -4.54
N PRO A 158 3.48 0.46 -5.16
CA PRO A 158 4.66 0.55 -6.00
C PRO A 158 5.94 0.34 -5.16
N SER A 159 7.02 -0.12 -5.82
CA SER A 159 8.32 -0.14 -5.18
C SER A 159 8.75 1.26 -4.75
N LEU A 160 9.22 1.37 -3.52
CA LEU A 160 9.78 2.61 -2.94
C LEU A 160 11.32 2.57 -2.91
N TYR A 161 11.93 1.50 -3.44
CA TYR A 161 13.38 1.42 -3.55
C TYR A 161 13.95 2.62 -4.31
N ASN A 162 14.99 3.24 -3.75
CA ASN A 162 15.58 4.48 -4.24
C ASN A 162 14.58 5.67 -4.32
N TYR A 163 13.58 5.70 -3.46
CA TYR A 163 12.51 6.71 -3.52
C TYR A 163 13.03 8.15 -3.56
N GLY A 164 13.89 8.54 -2.62
CA GLY A 164 14.50 9.88 -2.56
C GLY A 164 15.46 10.10 -3.72
N LYS A 165 16.34 9.14 -3.97
CA LYS A 165 17.35 9.19 -5.04
C LYS A 165 16.72 9.39 -6.43
N LEU A 166 15.66 8.63 -6.75
CA LEU A 166 14.95 8.75 -8.02
C LEU A 166 14.18 10.06 -8.17
N ARG A 167 13.97 10.78 -7.07
CA ARG A 167 13.29 12.10 -7.05
C ARG A 167 14.28 13.26 -6.86
N GLY A 168 15.58 12.99 -6.96
CA GLY A 168 16.62 14.01 -6.92
C GLY A 168 16.93 14.55 -5.54
N VAL A 169 16.51 13.85 -4.46
CA VAL A 169 16.85 14.26 -3.10
C VAL A 169 18.28 13.85 -2.79
N SER A 170 19.20 14.80 -2.84
CA SER A 170 20.62 14.64 -2.46
C SER A 170 20.92 15.22 -1.07
N ASP A 171 20.12 16.17 -0.61
CA ASP A 171 20.17 16.78 0.71
C ASP A 171 18.75 17.09 1.16
N VAL A 172 18.34 16.55 2.30
CA VAL A 172 17.02 16.78 2.89
C VAL A 172 16.78 18.23 3.33
N ASN A 173 17.84 19.00 3.53
CA ASN A 173 17.78 20.41 3.91
C ASN A 173 17.76 21.35 2.70
N SER A 174 17.96 20.82 1.49
CA SER A 174 17.93 21.64 0.28
C SER A 174 16.52 22.17 0.00
N PRO A 175 16.37 23.44 -0.40
CA PRO A 175 15.10 23.98 -0.89
C PRO A 175 14.49 23.16 -2.02
N ASP A 176 15.30 22.54 -2.87
CA ASP A 176 14.86 21.71 -4.00
C ASP A 176 14.16 20.42 -3.54
N SER A 177 14.54 19.90 -2.36
CA SER A 177 13.95 18.71 -1.77
C SER A 177 12.59 18.97 -1.11
N LYS A 178 12.26 20.22 -0.81
CA LYS A 178 11.09 20.61 -0.01
C LYS A 178 9.77 20.07 -0.58
N ALA A 179 9.58 20.19 -1.88
CA ALA A 179 8.33 19.76 -2.52
C ALA A 179 8.12 18.24 -2.39
N ILE A 180 9.18 17.44 -2.57
CA ILE A 180 9.14 15.98 -2.45
C ILE A 180 8.91 15.57 -0.98
N ILE A 181 9.58 16.24 -0.04
CA ILE A 181 9.42 15.99 1.39
C ILE A 181 7.98 16.26 1.83
N GLN A 182 7.41 17.39 1.44
CA GLN A 182 6.02 17.74 1.74
C GLN A 182 5.04 16.74 1.09
N TYR A 183 5.25 16.37 -0.16
CA TYR A 183 4.44 15.35 -0.82
C TYR A 183 4.51 14.02 -0.06
N THR A 184 5.70 13.59 0.34
CA THR A 184 5.91 12.33 1.08
C THR A 184 5.18 12.36 2.42
N TRP A 185 5.29 13.47 3.15
CA TRP A 185 4.53 13.69 4.38
C TRP A 185 3.04 13.54 4.17
N GLY A 186 2.49 14.31 3.24
CA GLY A 186 1.06 14.31 2.97
C GLY A 186 0.55 12.95 2.51
N LYS A 187 1.35 12.22 1.73
CA LYS A 187 1.01 10.89 1.23
C LYS A 187 0.95 9.85 2.36
N ILE A 188 1.85 9.90 3.33
CA ILE A 188 1.82 9.04 4.52
C ILE A 188 0.68 9.48 5.45
N TRP A 189 0.50 10.81 5.63
CA TRP A 189 -0.54 11.33 6.50
C TRP A 189 -1.94 10.94 6.03
N ASN A 190 -2.26 11.24 4.77
CA ASN A 190 -3.54 10.88 4.15
C ASN A 190 -3.39 10.63 2.65
N ALA A 191 -3.20 9.38 2.26
CA ALA A 191 -3.01 8.98 0.88
C ALA A 191 -4.17 9.38 -0.05
N LYS A 192 -5.40 9.50 0.48
CA LYS A 192 -6.60 9.87 -0.28
C LYS A 192 -6.61 11.33 -0.72
N ALA A 193 -5.75 12.16 -0.16
CA ALA A 193 -5.49 13.52 -0.63
C ALA A 193 -4.85 13.58 -2.03
N TYR A 194 -4.20 12.48 -2.46
CA TYR A 194 -3.50 12.39 -3.75
C TYR A 194 -4.11 11.37 -4.71
N ASN A 195 -4.81 10.39 -4.16
CA ASN A 195 -5.60 9.43 -4.91
C ASN A 195 -6.81 9.06 -4.04
N VAL A 196 -7.98 9.48 -4.44
CA VAL A 196 -9.22 9.41 -3.64
C VAL A 196 -9.58 7.98 -3.21
N CYS A 197 -9.32 6.98 -4.07
CA CYS A 197 -9.56 5.57 -3.77
C CYS A 197 -8.28 4.78 -3.45
N SER A 198 -7.25 5.47 -2.95
CA SER A 198 -6.05 4.79 -2.48
C SER A 198 -6.36 3.77 -1.38
N HIS A 199 -5.80 2.57 -1.51
CA HIS A 199 -5.82 1.54 -0.47
C HIS A 199 -4.72 1.71 0.58
N MET A 200 -3.77 2.63 0.36
CA MET A 200 -2.74 2.95 1.34
C MET A 200 -3.38 3.50 2.62
N PRO A 201 -3.00 3.00 3.80
CA PRO A 201 -3.49 3.51 5.08
C PRO A 201 -3.28 5.02 5.21
N ARG A 202 -4.22 5.70 5.85
CA ARG A 202 -4.15 7.14 6.18
C ARG A 202 -3.51 7.31 7.55
N ALA A 203 -2.21 7.00 7.64
CA ALA A 203 -1.52 6.74 8.89
C ALA A 203 -1.63 7.87 9.92
N GLY A 204 -1.42 9.13 9.53
CA GLY A 204 -1.58 10.27 10.42
C GLY A 204 -3.05 10.67 10.62
N HIS A 205 -3.85 10.66 9.55
CA HIS A 205 -5.27 11.06 9.59
C HIS A 205 -6.09 10.17 10.52
N MET A 206 -5.84 8.87 10.51
CA MET A 206 -6.55 7.89 11.35
C MET A 206 -5.91 7.71 12.74
N GLY A 207 -4.89 8.48 13.09
CA GLY A 207 -4.21 8.37 14.38
C GLY A 207 -3.42 7.07 14.56
N ILE A 208 -3.11 6.35 13.48
CA ILE A 208 -2.27 5.15 13.53
C ILE A 208 -0.84 5.53 13.89
N MET A 209 -0.33 6.61 13.32
CA MET A 209 1.00 7.16 13.55
C MET A 209 0.92 8.55 14.16
N THR A 210 1.80 8.81 15.11
CA THR A 210 2.06 10.15 15.63
C THR A 210 2.81 11.01 14.61
N GLU A 211 2.82 12.32 14.81
CA GLU A 211 3.61 13.24 13.99
C GLU A 211 5.09 12.88 13.95
N ALA A 212 5.68 12.53 15.12
CA ALA A 212 7.07 12.12 15.21
C ALA A 212 7.35 10.83 14.39
N GLN A 213 6.47 9.85 14.45
CA GLN A 213 6.58 8.62 13.66
C GLN A 213 6.47 8.90 12.15
N VAL A 214 5.60 9.81 11.73
CA VAL A 214 5.51 10.21 10.31
C VAL A 214 6.80 10.90 9.87
N ARG A 215 7.44 11.75 10.71
CA ARG A 215 8.77 12.34 10.43
C ARG A 215 9.83 11.27 10.19
N HIS A 216 9.86 10.22 11.01
CA HIS A 216 10.79 9.10 10.86
C HIS A 216 10.57 8.34 9.55
N LEU A 217 9.31 8.09 9.18
CA LEU A 217 8.98 7.43 7.90
C LEU A 217 9.31 8.30 6.69
N VAL A 218 9.11 9.62 6.78
CA VAL A 218 9.57 10.56 5.74
C VAL A 218 11.07 10.47 5.59
N ALA A 219 11.83 10.53 6.70
CA ALA A 219 13.29 10.38 6.67
C ALA A 219 13.72 9.08 5.99
N LEU A 220 13.09 7.96 6.33
CA LEU A 220 13.38 6.66 5.70
C LEU A 220 13.27 6.73 4.17
N LEU A 221 12.27 7.43 3.66
CA LEU A 221 12.04 7.50 2.22
C LEU A 221 12.93 8.51 1.50
N VAL A 222 13.27 9.64 2.14
CA VAL A 222 13.93 10.75 1.44
C VAL A 222 15.40 10.92 1.78
N ASP A 223 15.88 10.45 2.96
CA ASP A 223 17.27 10.61 3.36
C ASP A 223 18.20 9.81 2.44
N PRO A 224 19.22 10.46 1.83
CA PRO A 224 20.17 9.76 0.98
C PRO A 224 20.95 8.64 1.68
N GLN A 225 21.06 8.68 3.01
CA GLN A 225 21.77 7.67 3.80
C GLN A 225 20.85 6.53 4.27
N SER A 226 19.55 6.61 4.02
CA SER A 226 18.61 5.59 4.46
C SER A 226 18.80 4.27 3.69
N ALA A 227 18.39 3.16 4.30
CA ALA A 227 18.42 1.84 3.69
C ALA A 227 17.64 1.77 2.35
N VAL A 228 16.61 2.60 2.20
CA VAL A 228 15.80 2.70 0.98
C VAL A 228 16.58 3.29 -0.20
N ASN A 229 17.56 4.17 0.06
CA ASN A 229 18.27 4.94 -0.97
C ASN A 229 19.71 4.47 -1.22
N GLN A 230 20.12 3.29 -0.70
CA GLN A 230 21.45 2.70 -0.85
C GLN A 230 21.57 1.67 -1.97
#